data_e8d2ccb0482f6a3c8ede0c701dcb716d
#
_entry.id   e8d2ccb0482f6a3c8ede0c701dcb716d
#
_cell.length_a   1.000
_cell.length_b   1.000
_cell.length_c   1.000
_cell.angle_alpha   90.00
_cell.angle_beta   90.00
_cell.angle_gamma   90.00
#
_symmetry.space_group_name_H-M   'P 1'
#
loop_
_entity.id
_entity.type
_entity.pdbx_description
1 polymer ?
#
loop_
_entity_poly.entity_id
_entity_poly.type
_entity_poly.pdbx_seq_one_letter_code
_entity_poly.pdbx_strand_id
1 'polypeptide(L)'
;KKKIENPPEQWKIFENTHEAIIDEETFTRVQELRKNKRRPARTGKTNMFSGLVRCADCGEKLYYCTSNSFETRQDHFVCSTSRKKGKEVCDTHFIRAVVLEEGTLQHMRLVIQCVADYEDAFRRALGAKRSEEAKKDLSAKKRTLQKSENRLAELDRLFKRIYEDMVNGKLSEARFQMLSDDYEQEQADLRVKIEMLENEIQNQEDQAENVDRFIRQAKKYLYLEKLTPTILNDMVNAVYV
;
A
#
# COMPACT_ATOMS: atom_id res chain seq x y z
N LYS A 1 5.68 19.36 -36.65
CA LYS A 1 6.36 18.07 -36.36
C LYS A 1 5.68 17.47 -35.13
N LYS A 2 5.13 16.24 -35.21
CA LYS A 2 4.61 15.49 -34.08
C LYS A 2 5.81 15.03 -33.23
N LYS A 3 5.81 15.35 -31.93
CA LYS A 3 6.74 14.72 -30.98
C LYS A 3 6.28 13.29 -30.77
N ILE A 4 7.17 12.34 -30.94
CA ILE A 4 6.98 10.93 -30.63
C ILE A 4 7.75 10.67 -29.36
N GLU A 5 7.07 10.21 -28.31
CA GLU A 5 7.73 9.78 -27.06
C GLU A 5 8.30 8.39 -27.26
N ASN A 6 9.55 8.19 -26.87
CA ASN A 6 10.15 6.86 -26.87
C ASN A 6 9.49 5.98 -25.83
N PRO A 7 9.27 4.69 -26.12
CA PRO A 7 8.76 3.76 -25.11
C PRO A 7 9.72 3.67 -23.92
N PRO A 8 9.18 3.43 -22.69
CA PRO A 8 9.99 3.41 -21.46
C PRO A 8 11.22 2.49 -21.51
N GLU A 9 11.13 1.39 -22.27
CA GLU A 9 12.21 0.40 -22.44
C GLU A 9 13.45 0.98 -23.16
N GLN A 10 13.28 2.09 -23.88
CA GLN A 10 14.38 2.80 -24.57
C GLN A 10 14.93 3.99 -23.77
N TRP A 11 14.38 4.25 -22.58
CA TRP A 11 14.86 5.34 -21.75
C TRP A 11 16.21 4.97 -21.11
N LYS A 12 17.16 5.89 -21.18
CA LYS A 12 18.38 5.78 -20.38
C LYS A 12 18.15 6.51 -19.07
N ILE A 13 18.03 5.75 -18.01
CA ILE A 13 17.80 6.27 -16.65
C ILE A 13 19.14 6.32 -15.94
N PHE A 14 19.49 7.48 -15.41
CA PHE A 14 20.66 7.69 -14.55
C PHE A 14 20.15 7.98 -13.16
N GLU A 15 20.39 7.04 -12.24
CA GLU A 15 19.97 7.18 -10.84
C GLU A 15 20.98 7.98 -10.04
N ASN A 16 20.52 8.64 -8.95
CA ASN A 16 21.36 9.37 -7.99
C ASN A 16 22.27 10.45 -8.60
N THR A 17 21.80 11.15 -9.62
CA THR A 17 22.58 12.20 -10.30
C THR A 17 22.68 13.50 -9.49
N HIS A 18 21.79 13.72 -8.52
CA HIS A 18 21.77 14.87 -7.62
C HIS A 18 21.01 14.51 -6.34
N GLU A 19 21.20 15.31 -5.29
CA GLU A 19 20.43 15.22 -4.06
C GLU A 19 18.93 15.45 -4.32
N ALA A 20 18.07 14.66 -3.70
CA ALA A 20 16.63 14.75 -3.88
C ALA A 20 16.09 16.09 -3.32
N ILE A 21 15.36 16.85 -4.15
CA ILE A 21 14.74 18.13 -3.74
C ILE A 21 13.52 17.89 -2.85
N ILE A 22 12.82 16.79 -3.05
CA ILE A 22 11.71 16.31 -2.24
C ILE A 22 11.94 14.85 -1.89
N ASP A 23 11.45 14.42 -0.74
CA ASP A 23 11.53 13.02 -0.34
C ASP A 23 10.70 12.10 -1.28
N GLU A 24 11.10 10.84 -1.36
CA GLU A 24 10.51 9.85 -2.25
C GLU A 24 9.03 9.58 -1.91
N GLU A 25 8.67 9.63 -0.63
CA GLU A 25 7.29 9.46 -0.16
C GLU A 25 6.40 10.56 -0.73
N THR A 26 6.81 11.82 -0.60
CA THR A 26 6.10 12.98 -1.16
C THR A 26 6.01 12.90 -2.68
N PHE A 27 7.08 12.52 -3.37
CA PHE A 27 7.08 12.35 -4.83
C PHE A 27 6.07 11.27 -5.25
N THR A 28 6.14 10.09 -4.65
CA THR A 28 5.24 8.96 -4.95
C THR A 28 3.79 9.36 -4.70
N ARG A 29 3.52 10.03 -3.58
CA ARG A 29 2.18 10.53 -3.26
C ARG A 29 1.65 11.50 -4.31
N VAL A 30 2.47 12.42 -4.77
CA VAL A 30 2.11 13.35 -5.85
C VAL A 30 1.82 12.61 -7.16
N GLN A 31 2.60 11.57 -7.50
CA GLN A 31 2.35 10.76 -8.70
C GLN A 31 1.01 10.01 -8.60
N GLU A 32 0.67 9.45 -7.44
CA GLU A 32 -0.63 8.82 -7.20
C GLU A 32 -1.80 9.81 -7.36
N LEU A 33 -1.67 11.00 -6.77
CA LEU A 33 -2.67 12.06 -6.93
C LEU A 33 -2.82 12.49 -8.39
N ARG A 34 -1.74 12.51 -9.17
CA ARG A 34 -1.78 12.80 -10.62
C ARG A 34 -2.53 11.76 -11.43
N LYS A 35 -2.52 10.48 -11.03
CA LYS A 35 -3.31 9.41 -11.69
C LYS A 35 -4.82 9.68 -11.59
N ASN A 36 -5.24 10.43 -10.58
CA ASN A 36 -6.62 10.86 -10.40
C ASN A 36 -6.96 12.18 -11.11
N LYS A 37 -6.15 12.58 -12.09
CA LYS A 37 -6.30 13.83 -12.86
C LYS A 37 -7.68 13.93 -13.49
N ARG A 38 -8.35 15.06 -13.28
CA ARG A 38 -9.70 15.34 -13.75
C ARG A 38 -9.68 16.27 -14.94
N ARG A 39 -10.62 16.05 -15.82
CA ARG A 39 -10.98 17.10 -16.77
C ARG A 39 -11.69 18.21 -15.99
N PRO A 40 -11.30 19.49 -16.14
CA PRO A 40 -12.04 20.60 -15.55
C PRO A 40 -13.51 20.51 -15.97
N ALA A 41 -14.42 20.71 -14.99
CA ALA A 41 -15.83 20.85 -15.33
C ALA A 41 -16.01 22.08 -16.21
N ARG A 42 -16.98 22.04 -17.16
CA ARG A 42 -17.32 23.20 -18.03
C ARG A 42 -17.68 24.46 -17.24
N THR A 43 -18.09 24.28 -15.98
CA THR A 43 -18.44 25.35 -15.04
C THR A 43 -17.23 25.98 -14.34
N GLY A 44 -16.03 25.39 -14.46
CA GLY A 44 -14.86 25.77 -13.67
C GLY A 44 -14.94 25.37 -12.20
N LYS A 45 -16.11 24.92 -11.69
CA LYS A 45 -16.27 24.49 -10.29
C LYS A 45 -15.58 23.13 -10.08
N THR A 46 -14.82 23.01 -9.00
CA THR A 46 -14.17 21.77 -8.56
C THR A 46 -14.63 21.41 -7.15
N ASN A 47 -14.58 20.15 -6.81
CA ASN A 47 -14.86 19.67 -5.45
C ASN A 47 -13.72 18.79 -4.95
N MET A 48 -13.32 18.95 -3.68
CA MET A 48 -12.19 18.24 -3.08
C MET A 48 -12.36 16.72 -3.08
N PHE A 49 -13.59 16.22 -3.01
CA PHE A 49 -13.90 14.79 -3.00
C PHE A 49 -13.90 14.13 -4.38
N SER A 50 -13.87 14.93 -5.45
CA SER A 50 -13.94 14.35 -6.78
C SER A 50 -12.79 13.39 -7.06
N GLY A 51 -13.05 12.12 -7.43
CA GLY A 51 -12.09 11.01 -7.61
C GLY A 51 -11.86 10.15 -6.39
N LEU A 52 -12.24 10.63 -5.20
CA LEU A 52 -12.19 9.87 -3.96
C LEU A 52 -13.50 9.10 -3.70
N VAL A 53 -14.65 9.59 -4.22
CA VAL A 53 -15.95 8.98 -3.97
C VAL A 53 -16.19 7.81 -4.90
N ARG A 54 -16.54 6.67 -4.33
CA ARG A 54 -16.84 5.43 -5.03
C ARG A 54 -18.22 4.90 -4.65
N CYS A 55 -18.84 4.18 -5.56
CA CYS A 55 -20.08 3.48 -5.30
C CYS A 55 -19.81 2.25 -4.42
N ALA A 56 -20.57 2.06 -3.36
CA ALA A 56 -20.44 0.89 -2.49
C ALA A 56 -20.80 -0.41 -3.19
N ASP A 57 -21.75 -0.38 -4.13
CA ASP A 57 -22.22 -1.57 -4.83
C ASP A 57 -21.32 -1.98 -6.00
N CYS A 58 -21.00 -1.02 -6.93
CA CYS A 58 -20.26 -1.36 -8.13
C CYS A 58 -18.77 -0.99 -8.10
N GLY A 59 -18.29 -0.34 -7.03
CA GLY A 59 -16.89 0.08 -6.86
C GLY A 59 -16.43 1.23 -7.77
N GLU A 60 -17.26 1.63 -8.74
CA GLU A 60 -16.93 2.68 -9.71
C GLU A 60 -17.02 4.08 -9.09
N LYS A 61 -16.32 5.03 -9.70
CA LYS A 61 -16.27 6.42 -9.20
C LYS A 61 -17.63 7.11 -9.33
N LEU A 62 -17.98 7.91 -8.34
CA LEU A 62 -19.08 8.87 -8.47
C LEU A 62 -18.58 10.15 -9.16
N TYR A 63 -19.39 10.69 -10.04
CA TYR A 63 -19.08 11.95 -10.74
C TYR A 63 -19.68 13.14 -10.02
N TYR A 64 -18.88 14.17 -9.85
CA TYR A 64 -19.33 15.47 -9.37
C TYR A 64 -20.20 16.15 -10.42
N CYS A 65 -21.42 16.46 -10.07
CA CYS A 65 -22.42 17.13 -10.89
C CYS A 65 -22.68 18.53 -10.34
N THR A 66 -22.44 19.54 -11.15
CA THR A 66 -22.63 20.95 -10.82
C THR A 66 -23.09 21.75 -12.04
N SER A 67 -23.70 22.89 -11.80
CA SER A 67 -24.12 23.87 -12.83
C SER A 67 -23.81 25.28 -12.31
N ASN A 68 -23.75 26.24 -13.23
CA ASN A 68 -23.63 27.65 -12.87
C ASN A 68 -24.87 28.19 -12.15
N SER A 69 -26.04 27.58 -12.43
CA SER A 69 -27.32 27.91 -11.79
C SER A 69 -27.55 27.18 -10.47
N PHE A 70 -26.65 26.25 -10.08
CA PHE A 70 -26.79 25.51 -8.83
C PHE A 70 -26.31 26.34 -7.65
N GLU A 71 -27.11 26.36 -6.59
CA GLU A 71 -26.64 26.74 -5.26
C GLU A 71 -25.68 25.64 -4.76
N THR A 72 -24.76 25.98 -3.86
CA THR A 72 -23.78 25.04 -3.30
C THR A 72 -24.41 23.77 -2.73
N ARG A 73 -25.61 23.87 -2.14
CA ARG A 73 -26.34 22.73 -1.59
C ARG A 73 -26.90 21.77 -2.64
N GLN A 74 -26.94 22.19 -3.92
CA GLN A 74 -27.46 21.36 -5.03
C GLN A 74 -26.35 20.57 -5.72
N ASP A 75 -25.10 20.95 -5.52
CA ASP A 75 -23.97 20.19 -6.01
C ASP A 75 -23.94 18.78 -5.39
N HIS A 76 -23.69 17.78 -6.22
CA HIS A 76 -23.83 16.40 -5.79
C HIS A 76 -22.91 15.44 -6.54
N PHE A 77 -22.79 14.23 -6.00
CA PHE A 77 -22.11 13.11 -6.64
C PHE A 77 -23.12 12.05 -7.06
N VAL A 78 -22.91 11.44 -8.22
CA VAL A 78 -23.78 10.40 -8.78
C VAL A 78 -22.93 9.24 -9.33
N CYS A 79 -23.39 8.00 -9.15
CA CYS A 79 -22.72 6.81 -9.64
C CYS A 79 -22.53 6.87 -11.16
N SER A 80 -21.28 6.66 -11.62
CA SER A 80 -20.94 6.69 -13.04
C SER A 80 -21.56 5.55 -13.83
N THR A 81 -21.69 4.37 -13.21
CA THR A 81 -22.28 3.17 -13.82
C THR A 81 -23.77 3.36 -14.05
N SER A 82 -24.51 3.74 -13.00
CA SER A 82 -25.94 4.03 -13.10
C SER A 82 -26.24 5.08 -14.16
N ARG A 83 -25.43 6.14 -14.22
CA ARG A 83 -25.61 7.23 -15.19
C ARG A 83 -25.32 6.83 -16.64
N LYS A 84 -24.33 5.92 -16.86
CA LYS A 84 -23.89 5.55 -18.22
C LYS A 84 -24.54 4.28 -18.75
N LYS A 85 -24.75 3.29 -17.86
CA LYS A 85 -25.21 1.94 -18.23
C LYS A 85 -26.65 1.65 -17.81
N GLY A 86 -27.27 2.57 -17.05
CA GLY A 86 -28.65 2.43 -16.55
C GLY A 86 -28.77 1.77 -15.20
N LYS A 87 -29.99 1.82 -14.66
CA LYS A 87 -30.31 1.30 -13.31
C LYS A 87 -30.27 -0.22 -13.21
N GLU A 88 -30.35 -0.92 -14.33
CA GLU A 88 -30.28 -2.39 -14.38
C GLU A 88 -28.88 -2.91 -13.99
N VAL A 89 -27.84 -2.10 -14.19
CA VAL A 89 -26.45 -2.49 -13.86
C VAL A 89 -26.05 -2.03 -12.46
N CYS A 90 -26.54 -0.87 -12.03
CA CYS A 90 -26.29 -0.35 -10.70
C CYS A 90 -27.40 0.66 -10.36
N ASP A 91 -27.95 0.58 -9.17
CA ASP A 91 -28.94 1.53 -8.71
C ASP A 91 -28.39 2.97 -8.66
N THR A 92 -29.31 3.94 -8.58
CA THR A 92 -28.91 5.34 -8.56
C THR A 92 -28.36 5.71 -7.18
N HIS A 93 -27.05 5.71 -7.04
CA HIS A 93 -26.39 6.24 -5.85
C HIS A 93 -26.10 7.72 -6.05
N PHE A 94 -26.54 8.49 -5.08
CA PHE A 94 -26.49 9.94 -5.10
C PHE A 94 -26.23 10.47 -3.69
N ILE A 95 -25.30 11.43 -3.57
CA ILE A 95 -25.06 12.14 -2.33
C ILE A 95 -24.79 13.62 -2.62
N ARG A 96 -25.36 14.51 -1.83
CA ARG A 96 -25.05 15.94 -1.91
C ARG A 96 -23.63 16.22 -1.43
N ALA A 97 -22.92 17.12 -2.09
CA ALA A 97 -21.55 17.46 -1.74
C ALA A 97 -21.41 17.99 -0.31
N VAL A 98 -22.36 18.81 0.13
CA VAL A 98 -22.39 19.35 1.50
C VAL A 98 -22.59 18.27 2.56
N VAL A 99 -23.44 17.27 2.30
CA VAL A 99 -23.68 16.15 3.20
C VAL A 99 -22.45 15.25 3.28
N LEU A 100 -21.80 15.01 2.14
CA LEU A 100 -20.55 14.24 2.08
C LEU A 100 -19.45 14.92 2.88
N GLU A 101 -19.30 16.25 2.73
CA GLU A 101 -18.29 17.03 3.44
C GLU A 101 -18.52 17.01 4.95
N GLU A 102 -19.74 17.27 5.40
CA GLU A 102 -20.10 17.26 6.82
C GLU A 102 -19.92 15.86 7.43
N GLY A 103 -20.46 14.82 6.78
CA GLY A 103 -20.32 13.45 7.26
C GLY A 103 -18.88 12.98 7.34
N THR A 104 -18.06 13.32 6.34
CA THR A 104 -16.62 12.99 6.35
C THR A 104 -15.89 13.74 7.45
N LEU A 105 -16.16 15.04 7.64
CA LEU A 105 -15.57 15.83 8.69
C LEU A 105 -15.87 15.27 10.08
N GLN A 106 -17.14 14.94 10.35
CA GLN A 106 -17.55 14.36 11.62
C GLN A 106 -16.91 12.99 11.86
N HIS A 107 -16.88 12.14 10.83
CA HIS A 107 -16.25 10.83 10.94
C HIS A 107 -14.74 10.94 11.21
N MET A 108 -14.05 11.82 10.50
CA MET A 108 -12.61 12.05 10.72
C MET A 108 -12.32 12.57 12.13
N ARG A 109 -13.13 13.51 12.64
CA ARG A 109 -13.00 13.99 14.03
C ARG A 109 -13.13 12.85 15.04
N LEU A 110 -14.12 11.98 14.84
CA LEU A 110 -14.35 10.83 15.72
C LEU A 110 -13.17 9.86 15.69
N VAL A 111 -12.66 9.53 14.52
CA VAL A 111 -11.49 8.65 14.36
C VAL A 111 -10.24 9.28 14.99
N ILE A 112 -9.97 10.55 14.73
CA ILE A 112 -8.83 11.29 15.29
C ILE A 112 -8.90 11.32 16.82
N GLN A 113 -10.08 11.57 17.38
CA GLN A 113 -10.29 11.57 18.82
C GLN A 113 -10.08 10.16 19.41
N CYS A 114 -10.61 9.13 18.74
CA CYS A 114 -10.39 7.74 19.15
C CYS A 114 -8.91 7.36 19.17
N VAL A 115 -8.15 7.80 18.16
CA VAL A 115 -6.70 7.58 18.10
C VAL A 115 -5.98 8.31 19.24
N ALA A 116 -6.41 9.53 19.55
CA ALA A 116 -5.79 10.33 20.61
C ALA A 116 -6.03 9.74 22.01
N ASP A 117 -7.27 9.30 22.27
CA ASP A 117 -7.68 8.84 23.60
C ASP A 117 -7.37 7.35 23.85
N TYR A 118 -7.37 6.53 22.78
CA TYR A 118 -7.30 5.07 22.88
C TYR A 118 -6.34 4.45 21.88
N GLU A 119 -5.12 4.98 21.77
CA GLU A 119 -4.12 4.52 20.78
C GLU A 119 -3.89 3.02 20.80
N ASP A 120 -3.70 2.42 21.97
CA ASP A 120 -3.47 0.97 22.10
C ASP A 120 -4.67 0.13 21.65
N ALA A 121 -5.88 0.58 21.91
CA ALA A 121 -7.09 -0.09 21.45
C ALA A 121 -7.26 0.05 19.94
N PHE A 122 -6.96 1.20 19.40
CA PHE A 122 -6.97 1.46 17.97
C PHE A 122 -5.95 0.58 17.23
N ARG A 123 -4.70 0.48 17.73
CA ARG A 123 -3.68 -0.43 17.20
C ARG A 123 -4.19 -1.87 17.16
N ARG A 124 -4.80 -2.34 18.23
CA ARG A 124 -5.37 -3.70 18.29
C ARG A 124 -6.51 -3.91 17.30
N ALA A 125 -7.39 -2.93 17.14
CA ALA A 125 -8.51 -2.98 16.19
C ALA A 125 -8.04 -3.09 14.73
N LEU A 126 -6.89 -2.49 14.39
CA LEU A 126 -6.26 -2.62 13.09
C LEU A 126 -5.42 -3.90 12.92
N GLY A 127 -5.50 -4.84 13.86
CA GLY A 127 -4.72 -6.08 13.83
C GLY A 127 -3.23 -5.91 14.16
N ALA A 128 -2.82 -4.69 14.53
CA ALA A 128 -1.45 -4.46 14.99
C ALA A 128 -1.28 -5.06 16.41
N LYS A 129 -0.31 -5.93 16.58
CA LYS A 129 0.08 -6.42 17.91
C LYS A 129 0.55 -5.23 18.77
N ARG A 130 0.48 -5.35 20.10
CA ARG A 130 1.14 -4.39 20.98
C ARG A 130 2.59 -4.22 20.55
N SER A 131 3.09 -2.99 20.58
CA SER A 131 4.46 -2.65 20.12
C SER A 131 5.54 -3.61 20.63
N GLU A 132 5.45 -4.04 21.89
CA GLU A 132 6.41 -4.99 22.50
C GLU A 132 6.26 -6.43 21.99
N GLU A 133 5.04 -6.91 21.79
CA GLU A 133 4.77 -8.25 21.25
C GLU A 133 5.16 -8.33 19.78
N ALA A 134 4.87 -7.27 19.00
CA ALA A 134 5.26 -7.16 17.60
C ALA A 134 6.79 -7.16 17.44
N LYS A 135 7.51 -6.42 18.28
CA LYS A 135 8.99 -6.40 18.28
C LYS A 135 9.59 -7.75 18.60
N LYS A 136 9.02 -8.48 19.58
CA LYS A 136 9.48 -9.83 19.95
C LYS A 136 9.26 -10.83 18.82
N ASP A 137 8.07 -10.81 18.21
CA ASP A 137 7.72 -11.69 17.10
C ASP A 137 8.61 -11.42 15.87
N LEU A 138 8.74 -10.16 15.49
CA LEU A 138 9.62 -9.73 14.40
C LEU A 138 11.08 -10.12 14.66
N SER A 139 11.57 -9.93 15.88
CA SER A 139 12.92 -10.33 16.27
C SER A 139 13.11 -11.85 16.20
N ALA A 140 12.10 -12.65 16.61
CA ALA A 140 12.14 -14.11 16.52
C ALA A 140 12.16 -14.57 15.04
N LYS A 141 11.33 -13.95 14.17
CA LYS A 141 11.32 -14.25 12.73
C LYS A 141 12.64 -13.91 12.06
N LYS A 142 13.23 -12.73 12.36
CA LYS A 142 14.55 -12.33 11.84
C LYS A 142 15.66 -13.29 12.28
N ARG A 143 15.61 -13.77 13.52
CA ARG A 143 16.56 -14.80 14.00
C ARG A 143 16.39 -16.13 13.26
N THR A 144 15.15 -16.52 12.97
CA THR A 144 14.86 -17.75 12.21
C THR A 144 15.31 -17.62 10.77
N LEU A 145 15.08 -16.49 10.14
CA LEU A 145 15.58 -16.15 8.79
C LEU A 145 17.11 -16.29 8.75
N GLN A 146 17.82 -15.62 9.64
CA GLN A 146 19.28 -15.67 9.71
C GLN A 146 19.83 -17.09 9.90
N LYS A 147 19.15 -17.91 10.73
CA LYS A 147 19.54 -19.33 10.89
C LYS A 147 19.35 -20.12 9.59
N SER A 148 18.25 -19.88 8.87
CA SER A 148 17.98 -20.57 7.59
C SER A 148 18.98 -20.16 6.52
N GLU A 149 19.33 -18.88 6.42
CA GLU A 149 20.38 -18.37 5.50
C GLU A 149 21.75 -18.94 5.82
N ASN A 150 22.13 -18.96 7.11
CA ASN A 150 23.41 -19.54 7.54
C ASN A 150 23.47 -21.03 7.22
N ARG A 151 22.36 -21.78 7.39
CA ARG A 151 22.30 -23.20 7.07
C ARG A 151 22.41 -23.42 5.56
N LEU A 152 21.76 -22.60 4.75
CA LEU A 152 21.88 -22.63 3.27
C LEU A 152 23.33 -22.43 2.84
N ALA A 153 24.02 -21.43 3.39
CA ALA A 153 25.43 -21.17 3.12
C ALA A 153 26.36 -22.29 3.60
N GLU A 154 26.00 -22.97 4.70
CA GLU A 154 26.73 -24.16 5.16
C GLU A 154 26.58 -25.32 4.18
N LEU A 155 25.36 -25.60 3.70
CA LEU A 155 25.10 -26.64 2.72
C LEU A 155 25.87 -26.39 1.40
N ASP A 156 25.98 -25.16 0.95
CA ASP A 156 26.80 -24.80 -0.22
C ASP A 156 28.29 -25.15 -0.03
N ARG A 157 28.79 -24.94 1.18
CA ARG A 157 30.17 -25.31 1.51
C ARG A 157 30.37 -26.82 1.61
N LEU A 158 29.40 -27.51 2.23
CA LEU A 158 29.42 -28.99 2.33
C LEU A 158 29.30 -29.62 0.95
N PHE A 159 28.47 -29.11 0.06
CA PHE A 159 28.34 -29.60 -1.30
C PHE A 159 29.66 -29.49 -2.08
N LYS A 160 30.35 -28.37 -1.98
CA LYS A 160 31.69 -28.21 -2.58
C LYS A 160 32.69 -29.24 -2.05
N ARG A 161 32.65 -29.48 -0.73
CA ARG A 161 33.56 -30.42 -0.09
C ARG A 161 33.31 -31.87 -0.52
N ILE A 162 32.06 -32.31 -0.57
CA ILE A 162 31.74 -33.70 -1.03
C ILE A 162 32.09 -33.89 -2.50
N TYR A 163 31.94 -32.85 -3.33
CA TYR A 163 32.40 -32.87 -4.72
C TYR A 163 33.91 -33.05 -4.83
N GLU A 164 34.70 -32.30 -4.06
CA GLU A 164 36.15 -32.44 -4.01
C GLU A 164 36.59 -33.82 -3.52
N ASP A 165 35.92 -34.36 -2.49
CA ASP A 165 36.21 -35.68 -1.96
C ASP A 165 35.85 -36.81 -2.95
N MET A 166 34.79 -36.64 -3.75
CA MET A 166 34.43 -37.55 -4.85
C MET A 166 35.51 -37.53 -5.95
N VAL A 167 35.92 -36.35 -6.42
CA VAL A 167 36.95 -36.17 -7.45
C VAL A 167 38.30 -36.77 -7.00
N ASN A 168 38.62 -36.66 -5.70
CA ASN A 168 39.84 -37.22 -5.11
C ASN A 168 39.76 -38.72 -4.78
N GLY A 169 38.64 -39.39 -5.12
CA GLY A 169 38.45 -40.82 -4.90
C GLY A 169 38.21 -41.23 -3.44
N LYS A 170 37.98 -40.24 -2.54
CA LYS A 170 37.68 -40.52 -1.12
C LYS A 170 36.21 -40.87 -0.89
N LEU A 171 35.34 -40.47 -1.81
CA LEU A 171 33.90 -40.71 -1.75
C LEU A 171 33.47 -41.45 -3.03
N SER A 172 32.69 -42.53 -2.88
CA SER A 172 32.15 -43.26 -4.06
C SER A 172 31.03 -42.45 -4.73
N GLU A 173 30.89 -42.62 -6.04
CA GLU A 173 29.88 -41.90 -6.84
C GLU A 173 28.45 -42.13 -6.31
N ALA A 174 28.10 -43.39 -5.95
CA ALA A 174 26.80 -43.69 -5.36
C ALA A 174 26.52 -42.97 -4.06
N ARG A 175 27.55 -42.79 -3.21
CA ARG A 175 27.41 -42.08 -1.95
C ARG A 175 27.39 -40.56 -2.13
N PHE A 176 28.13 -40.06 -3.14
CA PHE A 176 28.05 -38.68 -3.56
C PHE A 176 26.64 -38.31 -4.03
N GLN A 177 26.06 -39.16 -4.93
CA GLN A 177 24.71 -38.90 -5.44
C GLN A 177 23.67 -38.84 -4.33
N MET A 178 23.71 -39.80 -3.38
CA MET A 178 22.76 -39.82 -2.26
C MET A 178 22.88 -38.53 -1.41
N LEU A 179 24.10 -38.09 -1.09
CA LEU A 179 24.31 -36.88 -0.29
C LEU A 179 23.96 -35.61 -1.06
N SER A 180 24.17 -35.59 -2.39
CA SER A 180 23.77 -34.48 -3.25
C SER A 180 22.27 -34.32 -3.27
N ASP A 181 21.52 -35.41 -3.46
CA ASP A 181 20.06 -35.39 -3.49
C ASP A 181 19.50 -34.88 -2.14
N ASP A 182 20.05 -35.33 -1.01
CA ASP A 182 19.65 -34.87 0.32
C ASP A 182 19.93 -33.37 0.52
N TYR A 183 21.11 -32.89 0.09
CA TYR A 183 21.47 -31.46 0.22
C TYR A 183 20.64 -30.57 -0.71
N GLU A 184 20.38 -31.02 -1.94
CA GLU A 184 19.53 -30.30 -2.87
C GLU A 184 18.09 -30.15 -2.34
N GLN A 185 17.55 -31.23 -1.74
CA GLN A 185 16.22 -31.19 -1.13
C GLN A 185 16.19 -30.22 0.06
N GLU A 186 17.17 -30.33 0.98
CA GLU A 186 17.25 -29.41 2.12
C GLU A 186 17.41 -27.95 1.65
N GLN A 187 18.21 -27.69 0.62
CA GLN A 187 18.37 -26.35 0.05
C GLN A 187 17.07 -25.82 -0.57
N ALA A 188 16.30 -26.67 -1.27
CA ALA A 188 15.01 -26.28 -1.84
C ALA A 188 14.02 -25.89 -0.73
N ASP A 189 13.92 -26.71 0.32
CA ASP A 189 13.05 -26.43 1.47
C ASP A 189 13.44 -25.16 2.21
N LEU A 190 14.75 -24.93 2.40
CA LEU A 190 15.25 -23.71 3.03
C LEU A 190 14.98 -22.47 2.21
N ARG A 191 15.12 -22.52 0.87
CA ARG A 191 14.82 -21.37 -0.02
C ARG A 191 13.35 -20.97 0.07
N VAL A 192 12.43 -21.92 0.02
CA VAL A 192 10.99 -21.67 0.20
C VAL A 192 10.70 -21.05 1.56
N LYS A 193 11.34 -21.59 2.63
CA LYS A 193 11.18 -21.07 3.99
C LYS A 193 11.74 -19.64 4.14
N ILE A 194 12.86 -19.34 3.53
CA ILE A 194 13.47 -18.01 3.52
C ILE A 194 12.53 -17.01 2.86
N GLU A 195 12.05 -17.32 1.64
CA GLU A 195 11.10 -16.46 0.91
C GLU A 195 9.81 -16.20 1.70
N MET A 196 9.26 -17.22 2.34
CA MET A 196 8.07 -17.05 3.19
C MET A 196 8.35 -16.12 4.38
N LEU A 197 9.49 -16.31 5.06
CA LEU A 197 9.87 -15.48 6.21
C LEU A 197 10.16 -14.03 5.80
N GLU A 198 10.83 -13.80 4.68
CA GLU A 198 11.08 -12.46 4.14
C GLU A 198 9.76 -11.73 3.85
N ASN A 199 8.84 -12.39 3.16
CA ASN A 199 7.51 -11.85 2.86
C ASN A 199 6.71 -11.54 4.13
N GLU A 200 6.74 -12.43 5.14
CA GLU A 200 6.05 -12.19 6.40
C GLU A 200 6.65 -11.03 7.19
N ILE A 201 7.99 -10.91 7.23
CA ILE A 201 8.70 -9.83 7.89
C ILE A 201 8.36 -8.51 7.22
N GLN A 202 8.46 -8.44 5.88
CA GLN A 202 8.16 -7.25 5.11
C GLN A 202 6.71 -6.78 5.32
N ASN A 203 5.75 -7.70 5.21
CA ASN A 203 4.34 -7.38 5.44
C ASN A 203 4.08 -6.86 6.86
N GLN A 204 4.76 -7.41 7.87
CA GLN A 204 4.61 -6.99 9.26
C GLN A 204 5.24 -5.61 9.51
N GLU A 205 6.38 -5.32 8.89
CA GLU A 205 7.03 -4.01 8.95
C GLU A 205 6.19 -2.95 8.25
N ASP A 206 5.71 -3.21 7.04
CA ASP A 206 4.86 -2.30 6.27
C ASP A 206 3.55 -1.99 7.01
N GLN A 207 2.92 -3.00 7.60
CA GLN A 207 1.71 -2.81 8.39
C GLN A 207 1.96 -1.93 9.63
N ALA A 208 3.04 -2.18 10.36
CA ALA A 208 3.40 -1.40 11.54
C ALA A 208 3.69 0.06 11.16
N GLU A 209 4.44 0.29 10.08
CA GLU A 209 4.77 1.62 9.60
C GLU A 209 3.52 2.39 9.14
N ASN A 210 2.62 1.73 8.41
CA ASN A 210 1.36 2.33 7.97
C ASN A 210 0.48 2.77 9.15
N VAL A 211 0.38 1.94 10.20
CA VAL A 211 -0.36 2.28 11.43
C VAL A 211 0.30 3.43 12.17
N ASP A 212 1.62 3.41 12.32
CA ASP A 212 2.37 4.49 12.98
C ASP A 212 2.26 5.81 12.22
N ARG A 213 2.35 5.77 10.91
CA ARG A 213 2.16 6.94 10.04
C ARG A 213 0.76 7.52 10.21
N PHE A 214 -0.27 6.67 10.17
CA PHE A 214 -1.65 7.12 10.37
C PHE A 214 -1.85 7.76 11.73
N ILE A 215 -1.31 7.18 12.82
CA ILE A 215 -1.42 7.73 14.17
C ILE A 215 -0.72 9.09 14.26
N ARG A 216 0.48 9.22 13.68
CA ARG A 216 1.19 10.51 13.63
C ARG A 216 0.39 11.57 12.87
N GLN A 217 -0.21 11.21 11.75
CA GLN A 217 -1.06 12.12 10.96
C GLN A 217 -2.33 12.50 11.72
N ALA A 218 -3.01 11.52 12.33
CA ALA A 218 -4.21 11.78 13.14
C ALA A 218 -3.92 12.75 14.27
N LYS A 219 -2.82 12.57 15.00
CA LYS A 219 -2.39 13.48 16.07
C LYS A 219 -2.07 14.89 15.58
N LYS A 220 -1.60 15.05 14.34
CA LYS A 220 -1.37 16.38 13.73
C LYS A 220 -2.66 17.17 13.51
N TYR A 221 -3.79 16.45 13.33
CA TYR A 221 -5.09 17.05 13.02
C TYR A 221 -6.10 16.98 14.19
N LEU A 222 -5.62 16.93 15.44
CA LEU A 222 -6.48 16.85 16.65
C LEU A 222 -7.59 17.89 16.72
N TYR A 223 -7.34 19.09 16.21
CA TYR A 223 -8.30 20.20 16.19
C TYR A 223 -8.80 20.49 14.76
N LEU A 224 -9.34 19.48 14.12
CA LEU A 224 -9.82 19.59 12.75
C LEU A 224 -11.11 20.43 12.69
N GLU A 225 -11.00 21.71 12.30
CA GLU A 225 -12.17 22.59 12.16
C GLU A 225 -12.89 22.41 10.84
N LYS A 226 -12.14 22.28 9.75
CA LYS A 226 -12.66 22.13 8.37
C LYS A 226 -11.79 21.21 7.54
N LEU A 227 -12.42 20.55 6.56
CA LEU A 227 -11.69 19.78 5.57
C LEU A 227 -10.97 20.70 4.57
N THR A 228 -9.76 20.28 4.22
CA THR A 228 -9.02 20.86 3.10
C THR A 228 -8.61 19.74 2.14
N PRO A 229 -8.35 20.04 0.86
CA PRO A 229 -7.87 19.02 -0.08
C PRO A 229 -6.62 18.30 0.43
N THR A 230 -5.72 18.99 1.12
CA THR A 230 -4.51 18.41 1.70
C THR A 230 -4.85 17.39 2.78
N ILE A 231 -5.63 17.78 3.78
CA ILE A 231 -6.05 16.90 4.88
C ILE A 231 -6.78 15.68 4.36
N LEU A 232 -7.70 15.89 3.40
CA LEU A 232 -8.48 14.82 2.80
C LEU A 232 -7.58 13.81 2.05
N ASN A 233 -6.63 14.29 1.27
CA ASN A 233 -5.69 13.44 0.56
C ASN A 233 -4.69 12.74 1.49
N ASP A 234 -4.32 13.35 2.61
CA ASP A 234 -3.39 12.75 3.57
C ASP A 234 -4.02 11.59 4.35
N MET A 235 -5.34 11.66 4.61
CA MET A 235 -6.00 10.75 5.54
C MET A 235 -7.05 9.83 4.89
N VAL A 236 -7.52 10.14 3.67
CA VAL A 236 -8.63 9.41 3.04
C VAL A 236 -8.21 8.89 1.67
N ASN A 237 -8.25 7.57 1.49
CA ASN A 237 -7.99 6.93 0.20
C ASN A 237 -9.24 6.87 -0.68
N ALA A 238 -10.39 6.57 -0.08
CA ALA A 238 -11.69 6.51 -0.77
C ALA A 238 -12.84 6.71 0.22
N VAL A 239 -13.96 7.23 -0.29
CA VAL A 239 -15.25 7.29 0.43
C VAL A 239 -16.26 6.49 -0.36
N TYR A 240 -16.89 5.51 0.26
CA TYR A 240 -17.90 4.66 -0.36
C TYR A 240 -19.29 5.18 -0.01
N VAL A 241 -20.15 5.28 -1.00
CA VAL A 241 -21.52 5.81 -0.90
C VAL A 241 -22.48 4.83 -1.54
#